data_9946421327d197b611cecbe1ef5166d5
#
_entry.id   9946421327d197b611cecbe1ef5166d5
#
_cell.length_a   1.000
_cell.length_b   1.000
_cell.length_c   1.000
_cell.angle_alpha   90.00
_cell.angle_beta   90.00
_cell.angle_gamma   90.00
#
_symmetry.space_group_name_H-M   'P 1'
#
loop_
_entity.id
_entity.type
_entity.pdbx_description
1 polymer ?
#
loop_
_entity_poly.entity_id
_entity_poly.type
_entity_poly.pdbx_seq_one_letter_code
_entity_poly.pdbx_strand_id
1 'polypeptide(L)'
;MELCGGTLPEHIYYGVKKIITDLAFHEFEIISGVKETLEALQGHYRLIVATKGDLTEQMGKYRISGLAKYFHHCEVMENKDEKNYLELAAKNDMAPEQILMVGNSVKSDIAPVVNLGGTAIHTPHEVVWVHEMMDMPESDRIIIVQNIREVLDYLL
;
A
#
# COMPACT_ATOMS: atom_id res chain seq x y z
N MET A 1 5.57 -11.84 -25.09
CA MET A 1 4.28 -11.45 -24.50
C MET A 1 3.23 -11.39 -25.61
N GLU A 2 2.40 -12.41 -25.68
CA GLU A 2 1.26 -12.46 -26.62
C GLU A 2 0.08 -11.75 -25.95
N LEU A 3 -0.18 -10.53 -26.36
CA LEU A 3 -1.43 -9.85 -26.07
C LEU A 3 -2.15 -9.66 -27.42
N CYS A 4 -3.37 -10.19 -27.53
CA CYS A 4 -4.24 -10.07 -28.70
C CYS A 4 -3.78 -10.82 -29.97
N GLY A 5 -3.16 -11.99 -29.87
CA GLY A 5 -2.92 -12.89 -31.01
C GLY A 5 -1.87 -12.43 -32.01
N GLY A 6 -0.98 -11.53 -31.64
CA GLY A 6 0.12 -11.07 -32.50
C GLY A 6 1.30 -10.52 -31.68
N THR A 7 2.49 -10.54 -32.30
CA THR A 7 3.69 -9.92 -31.74
C THR A 7 3.58 -8.40 -31.90
N LEU A 8 3.66 -7.66 -30.80
CA LEU A 8 3.70 -6.19 -30.84
C LEU A 8 4.93 -5.73 -31.64
N PRO A 9 4.78 -4.76 -32.58
CA PRO A 9 5.92 -4.13 -33.21
C PRO A 9 6.90 -3.58 -32.19
N GLU A 10 8.19 -3.75 -32.45
CA GLU A 10 9.26 -3.44 -31.47
C GLU A 10 9.20 -1.98 -30.98
N HIS A 11 8.90 -1.03 -31.86
CA HIS A 11 8.75 0.38 -31.49
C HIS A 11 7.58 0.64 -30.53
N ILE A 12 6.48 -0.12 -30.67
CA ILE A 12 5.33 -0.04 -29.74
C ILE A 12 5.73 -0.60 -28.37
N TYR A 13 6.43 -1.75 -28.37
CA TYR A 13 6.93 -2.33 -27.12
C TYR A 13 7.83 -1.36 -26.35
N TYR A 14 8.84 -0.77 -27.04
CA TYR A 14 9.73 0.20 -26.40
C TYR A 14 9.03 1.50 -26.02
N GLY A 15 8.05 1.96 -26.80
CA GLY A 15 7.23 3.11 -26.49
C GLY A 15 6.43 2.92 -25.20
N VAL A 16 5.73 1.79 -25.07
CA VAL A 16 4.96 1.44 -23.87
C VAL A 16 5.90 1.26 -22.65
N LYS A 17 7.01 0.54 -22.83
CA LYS A 17 8.00 0.36 -21.77
C LYS A 17 8.57 1.70 -21.27
N LYS A 18 8.85 2.63 -22.18
CA LYS A 18 9.32 3.96 -21.83
C LYS A 18 8.27 4.72 -21.00
N ILE A 19 7.01 4.73 -21.44
CA ILE A 19 5.90 5.37 -20.72
C ILE A 19 5.80 4.80 -19.29
N ILE A 20 5.82 3.47 -19.13
CA ILE A 20 5.78 2.82 -17.82
C ILE A 20 6.97 3.24 -16.97
N THR A 21 8.17 3.29 -17.54
CA THR A 21 9.38 3.71 -16.83
C THR A 21 9.29 5.18 -16.43
N ASP A 22 8.87 6.05 -17.33
CA ASP A 22 8.72 7.49 -17.06
C ASP A 22 7.69 7.73 -15.94
N LEU A 23 6.57 6.99 -15.93
CA LEU A 23 5.57 7.03 -14.86
C LEU A 23 6.11 6.50 -13.52
N ALA A 24 6.90 5.44 -13.54
CA ALA A 24 7.48 4.85 -12.33
C ALA A 24 8.50 5.79 -11.64
N PHE A 25 9.16 6.66 -12.39
CA PHE A 25 10.17 7.59 -11.90
C PHE A 25 9.71 9.06 -11.94
N HIS A 26 8.42 9.30 -12.21
CA HIS A 26 7.88 10.66 -12.16
C HIS A 26 7.86 11.18 -10.71
N GLU A 27 8.22 12.44 -10.50
CA GLU A 27 8.08 13.09 -9.21
C GLU A 27 6.61 13.10 -8.79
N PHE A 28 6.33 12.64 -7.60
CA PHE A 28 5.00 12.65 -7.01
C PHE A 28 5.03 13.42 -5.70
N GLU A 29 3.93 14.07 -5.42
CA GLU A 29 3.78 14.84 -4.20
C GLU A 29 3.49 13.92 -3.00
N ILE A 30 4.19 14.13 -1.90
CA ILE A 30 3.92 13.42 -0.65
C ILE A 30 2.70 14.06 0.01
N ILE A 31 1.72 13.24 0.36
CA ILE A 31 0.53 13.70 1.08
C ILE A 31 0.95 14.42 2.36
N SER A 32 0.32 15.58 2.59
CA SER A 32 0.59 16.41 3.77
C SER A 32 0.42 15.64 5.06
N GLY A 33 1.38 15.73 5.96
CA GLY A 33 1.37 15.07 7.26
C GLY A 33 2.01 13.69 7.30
N VAL A 34 2.29 13.06 6.14
CA VAL A 34 2.88 11.72 6.11
C VAL A 34 4.24 11.66 6.79
N LYS A 35 5.12 12.63 6.54
CA LYS A 35 6.47 12.64 7.13
C LYS A 35 6.40 12.74 8.65
N GLU A 36 5.64 13.68 9.15
CA GLU A 36 5.47 13.94 10.57
C GLU A 36 4.85 12.72 11.28
N THR A 37 3.85 12.10 10.66
CA THR A 37 3.21 10.89 11.20
C THR A 37 4.18 9.71 11.26
N LEU A 38 4.94 9.46 10.19
CA LEU A 38 5.93 8.39 10.17
C LEU A 38 7.06 8.63 11.18
N GLU A 39 7.50 9.87 11.32
CA GLU A 39 8.52 10.26 12.28
C GLU A 39 8.08 10.03 13.73
N ALA A 40 6.83 10.36 14.06
CA ALA A 40 6.24 10.13 15.37
C ALA A 40 6.05 8.64 15.69
N LEU A 41 5.72 7.81 14.69
CA LEU A 41 5.54 6.37 14.88
C LEU A 41 6.84 5.58 14.91
N GLN A 42 7.96 6.17 14.48
CA GLN A 42 9.26 5.52 14.46
C GLN A 42 9.70 5.17 15.90
N GLY A 43 10.12 3.92 16.10
CA GLY A 43 10.50 3.42 17.43
C GLY A 43 9.35 2.89 18.27
N HIS A 44 8.09 3.21 17.94
CA HIS A 44 6.91 2.64 18.59
C HIS A 44 6.39 1.42 17.83
N TYR A 45 6.51 1.42 16.51
CA TYR A 45 6.00 0.39 15.62
C TYR A 45 7.06 -0.09 14.64
N ARG A 46 6.93 -1.34 14.20
CA ARG A 46 7.66 -1.87 13.06
C ARG A 46 6.93 -1.43 11.78
N LEU A 47 7.37 -0.35 11.18
CA LEU A 47 6.74 0.22 9.99
C LEU A 47 7.14 -0.54 8.73
N ILE A 48 6.15 -0.98 7.94
CA ILE A 48 6.34 -1.72 6.69
C ILE A 48 5.46 -1.08 5.63
N VAL A 49 6.01 -0.84 4.44
CA VAL A 49 5.20 -0.49 3.28
C VAL A 49 4.62 -1.76 2.70
N ALA A 50 3.29 -1.86 2.61
CA ALA A 50 2.60 -2.94 1.90
C ALA A 50 1.93 -2.36 0.65
N THR A 51 2.42 -2.72 -0.52
CA THR A 51 1.90 -2.23 -1.80
C THR A 51 1.69 -3.38 -2.79
N LYS A 52 0.83 -3.18 -3.80
CA LYS A 52 0.64 -4.15 -4.88
C LYS A 52 0.98 -3.53 -6.23
N GLY A 53 1.47 -4.34 -7.13
CA GLY A 53 1.80 -3.95 -8.50
C GLY A 53 3.11 -4.53 -9.01
N ASP A 54 3.65 -3.92 -10.07
CA ASP A 54 4.95 -4.32 -10.59
C ASP A 54 6.07 -4.01 -9.59
N LEU A 55 6.92 -5.00 -9.33
CA LEU A 55 7.99 -4.89 -8.34
C LEU A 55 8.93 -3.72 -8.65
N THR A 56 9.31 -3.56 -9.92
CA THR A 56 10.27 -2.51 -10.34
C THR A 56 9.66 -1.12 -10.14
N GLU A 57 8.39 -0.97 -10.51
CA GLU A 57 7.64 0.28 -10.36
C GLU A 57 7.49 0.65 -8.88
N GLN A 58 6.97 -0.26 -8.06
CA GLN A 58 6.70 0.03 -6.65
C GLN A 58 7.99 0.27 -5.86
N MET A 59 9.03 -0.51 -6.10
CA MET A 59 10.35 -0.29 -5.49
C MET A 59 10.99 1.02 -5.98
N GLY A 60 10.77 1.42 -7.23
CA GLY A 60 11.17 2.72 -7.76
C GLY A 60 10.52 3.86 -6.96
N LYS A 61 9.19 3.86 -6.85
CA LYS A 61 8.41 4.84 -6.07
C LYS A 61 8.85 4.89 -4.61
N TYR A 62 9.01 3.74 -3.98
CA TYR A 62 9.49 3.65 -2.60
C TYR A 62 10.84 4.35 -2.39
N ARG A 63 11.80 4.14 -3.30
CA ARG A 63 13.13 4.74 -3.21
C ARG A 63 13.12 6.25 -3.43
N ILE A 64 12.42 6.72 -4.47
CA ILE A 64 12.40 8.15 -4.83
C ILE A 64 11.52 8.98 -3.90
N SER A 65 10.60 8.36 -3.14
CA SER A 65 9.73 9.06 -2.18
C SER A 65 10.51 9.80 -1.08
N GLY A 66 11.74 9.38 -0.80
CA GLY A 66 12.50 9.84 0.36
C GLY A 66 11.95 9.38 1.71
N LEU A 67 10.92 8.51 1.70
CA LEU A 67 10.27 7.97 2.92
C LEU A 67 10.89 6.64 3.37
N ALA A 68 11.74 6.00 2.56
CA ALA A 68 12.31 4.69 2.85
C ALA A 68 13.01 4.61 4.22
N LYS A 69 13.58 5.71 4.68
CA LYS A 69 14.28 5.80 5.98
C LYS A 69 13.38 5.59 7.21
N TYR A 70 12.06 5.73 7.05
CA TYR A 70 11.09 5.54 8.13
C TYR A 70 10.63 4.08 8.26
N PHE A 71 10.82 3.27 7.22
CA PHE A 71 10.31 1.92 7.15
C PHE A 71 11.41 0.88 7.34
N HIS A 72 11.08 -0.25 7.93
CA HIS A 72 11.98 -1.38 8.03
C HIS A 72 12.20 -2.03 6.66
N HIS A 73 11.14 -2.17 5.87
CA HIS A 73 11.21 -2.62 4.47
C HIS A 73 9.92 -2.29 3.71
N CYS A 74 9.94 -2.59 2.41
CA CYS A 74 8.80 -2.52 1.51
C CYS A 74 8.47 -3.91 1.00
N GLU A 75 7.24 -4.38 1.23
CA GLU A 75 6.69 -5.62 0.68
C GLU A 75 5.82 -5.28 -0.52
N VAL A 76 6.23 -5.75 -1.69
CA VAL A 76 5.45 -5.64 -2.92
C VAL A 76 4.73 -6.95 -3.14
N MET A 77 3.41 -6.92 -3.11
CA MET A 77 2.53 -8.07 -3.22
C MET A 77 1.94 -8.17 -4.63
N GLU A 78 1.65 -9.37 -5.09
CA GLU A 78 0.88 -9.60 -6.31
C GLU A 78 -0.57 -9.11 -6.14
N ASN A 79 -1.17 -9.47 -5.01
CA ASN A 79 -2.48 -9.01 -4.55
C ASN A 79 -2.40 -8.59 -3.08
N LYS A 80 -3.36 -7.79 -2.63
CA LYS A 80 -3.55 -7.43 -1.23
C LYS A 80 -4.82 -8.12 -0.72
N ASP A 81 -4.71 -9.43 -0.51
CA ASP A 81 -5.74 -10.31 0.01
C ASP A 81 -5.26 -11.00 1.32
N GLU A 82 -6.15 -11.74 1.97
CA GLU A 82 -5.86 -12.43 3.24
C GLU A 82 -4.63 -13.32 3.13
N LYS A 83 -4.46 -14.05 2.02
CA LYS A 83 -3.32 -14.94 1.80
C LYS A 83 -2.00 -14.17 1.83
N ASN A 84 -1.94 -13.05 1.12
CA ASN A 84 -0.73 -12.24 1.04
C ASN A 84 -0.41 -11.54 2.36
N TYR A 85 -1.43 -11.15 3.15
CA TYR A 85 -1.23 -10.63 4.50
C TYR A 85 -0.79 -11.71 5.49
N LEU A 86 -1.26 -12.95 5.36
CA LEU A 86 -0.72 -14.09 6.13
C LEU A 86 0.75 -14.35 5.82
N GLU A 87 1.13 -14.29 4.54
CA GLU A 87 2.53 -14.41 4.12
C GLU A 87 3.39 -13.26 4.66
N LEU A 88 2.88 -12.02 4.65
CA LEU A 88 3.53 -10.86 5.26
C LEU A 88 3.74 -11.07 6.77
N ALA A 89 2.73 -11.53 7.49
CA ALA A 89 2.81 -11.82 8.91
C ALA A 89 3.89 -12.88 9.19
N ALA A 90 3.85 -13.99 8.46
CA ALA A 90 4.82 -15.08 8.61
C ALA A 90 6.26 -14.63 8.33
N LYS A 91 6.49 -13.85 7.28
CA LYS A 91 7.82 -13.28 6.95
C LYS A 91 8.38 -12.36 8.05
N ASN A 92 7.50 -11.80 8.86
CA ASN A 92 7.86 -10.85 9.90
C ASN A 92 7.78 -11.43 11.32
N ASP A 93 7.60 -12.75 11.45
CA ASP A 93 7.50 -13.46 12.73
C ASP A 93 6.40 -12.88 13.65
N MET A 94 5.25 -12.53 13.07
CA MET A 94 4.11 -11.94 13.78
C MET A 94 2.82 -12.72 13.51
N ALA A 95 1.91 -12.70 14.48
CA ALA A 95 0.56 -13.21 14.29
C ALA A 95 -0.24 -12.22 13.41
N PRO A 96 -1.17 -12.72 12.56
CA PRO A 96 -1.98 -11.85 11.69
C PRO A 96 -2.77 -10.77 12.46
N GLU A 97 -3.22 -11.08 13.67
CA GLU A 97 -3.95 -10.18 14.56
C GLU A 97 -3.09 -9.00 15.05
N GLN A 98 -1.78 -9.09 14.92
CA GLN A 98 -0.84 -8.01 15.24
C GLN A 98 -0.66 -7.01 14.11
N ILE A 99 -1.25 -7.28 12.92
CA ILE A 99 -1.23 -6.34 11.81
C ILE A 99 -2.12 -5.15 12.15
N LEU A 100 -1.54 -3.96 12.08
CA LEU A 100 -2.27 -2.71 12.01
C LEU A 100 -2.01 -2.10 10.63
N MET A 101 -3.07 -2.00 9.84
CA MET A 101 -3.00 -1.46 8.49
C MET A 101 -3.55 -0.05 8.43
N VAL A 102 -2.80 0.86 7.82
CA VAL A 102 -3.26 2.20 7.48
C VAL A 102 -3.32 2.32 5.97
N GLY A 103 -4.50 2.56 5.42
CA GLY A 103 -4.68 2.59 3.96
C GLY A 103 -6.00 3.19 3.51
N ASN A 104 -6.12 3.39 2.19
CA ASN A 104 -7.29 4.02 1.60
C ASN A 104 -8.24 3.06 0.86
N SER A 105 -7.80 1.86 0.53
CA SER A 105 -8.65 0.90 -0.18
C SER A 105 -9.35 -0.03 0.79
N VAL A 106 -10.69 0.05 0.84
CA VAL A 106 -11.50 -0.88 1.64
C VAL A 106 -11.22 -2.31 1.24
N LYS A 107 -11.18 -2.59 -0.07
CA LYS A 107 -11.00 -3.94 -0.62
C LYS A 107 -9.61 -4.50 -0.41
N SER A 108 -8.57 -3.68 -0.56
CA SER A 108 -7.17 -4.13 -0.56
C SER A 108 -6.45 -3.92 0.78
N ASP A 109 -6.83 -2.90 1.55
CA ASP A 109 -6.16 -2.55 2.80
C ASP A 109 -6.96 -2.97 4.03
N ILE A 110 -8.27 -2.66 4.04
CA ILE A 110 -9.07 -2.75 5.25
C ILE A 110 -9.64 -4.16 5.44
N ALA A 111 -10.47 -4.62 4.50
CA ALA A 111 -11.21 -5.87 4.64
C ALA A 111 -10.30 -7.10 4.86
N PRO A 112 -9.22 -7.32 4.10
CA PRO A 112 -8.39 -8.49 4.30
C PRO A 112 -7.70 -8.54 5.67
N VAL A 113 -7.26 -7.38 6.18
CA VAL A 113 -6.60 -7.31 7.49
C VAL A 113 -7.60 -7.56 8.63
N VAL A 114 -8.77 -6.96 8.54
CA VAL A 114 -9.82 -7.14 9.55
C VAL A 114 -10.36 -8.58 9.57
N ASN A 115 -10.52 -9.20 8.40
CA ASN A 115 -10.91 -10.61 8.29
C ASN A 115 -9.90 -11.57 8.95
N LEU A 116 -8.64 -11.18 9.02
CA LEU A 116 -7.58 -11.92 9.72
C LEU A 116 -7.48 -11.58 11.22
N GLY A 117 -8.38 -10.74 11.74
CA GLY A 117 -8.37 -10.32 13.14
C GLY A 117 -7.44 -9.15 13.45
N GLY A 118 -6.78 -8.58 12.44
CA GLY A 118 -5.97 -7.37 12.58
C GLY A 118 -6.82 -6.11 12.75
N THR A 119 -6.17 -4.97 12.93
CA THR A 119 -6.81 -3.65 13.04
C THR A 119 -6.52 -2.84 11.78
N ALA A 120 -7.49 -2.06 11.32
CA ALA A 120 -7.32 -1.22 10.16
C ALA A 120 -7.74 0.23 10.43
N ILE A 121 -6.94 1.19 9.97
CA ILE A 121 -7.25 2.61 9.96
C ILE A 121 -7.47 3.02 8.51
N HIS A 122 -8.70 3.36 8.18
CA HIS A 122 -9.07 3.82 6.85
C HIS A 122 -8.85 5.32 6.73
N THR A 123 -7.97 5.70 5.79
CA THR A 123 -7.73 7.09 5.40
C THR A 123 -8.35 7.32 4.02
N PRO A 124 -9.59 7.82 3.90
CA PRO A 124 -10.26 7.97 2.61
C PRO A 124 -9.45 8.86 1.66
N HIS A 125 -9.49 8.54 0.37
CA HIS A 125 -8.92 9.37 -0.68
C HIS A 125 -10.03 9.73 -1.69
N GLU A 126 -9.98 10.94 -2.25
CA GLU A 126 -11.01 11.45 -3.17
C GLU A 126 -11.15 10.58 -4.43
N VAL A 127 -10.05 9.96 -4.88
CA VAL A 127 -10.04 9.11 -6.08
C VAL A 127 -9.90 7.65 -5.67
N VAL A 128 -10.96 6.89 -5.88
CA VAL A 128 -10.96 5.43 -5.71
C VAL A 128 -11.19 4.77 -7.06
N TRP A 129 -10.35 3.81 -7.42
CA TRP A 129 -10.51 3.03 -8.64
C TRP A 129 -11.78 2.18 -8.58
N VAL A 130 -12.57 2.14 -9.64
CA VAL A 130 -13.87 1.41 -9.67
C VAL A 130 -13.73 -0.04 -9.21
N HIS A 131 -12.65 -0.73 -9.58
CA HIS A 131 -12.41 -2.11 -9.17
C HIS A 131 -11.89 -2.28 -7.73
N GLU A 132 -11.55 -1.20 -7.04
CA GLU A 132 -11.24 -1.15 -5.61
C GLU A 132 -12.46 -0.76 -4.75
N MET A 133 -13.59 -0.44 -5.38
CA MET A 133 -14.82 -0.11 -4.66
C MET A 133 -15.35 -1.36 -3.95
N MET A 134 -15.61 -1.21 -2.68
CA MET A 134 -16.20 -2.21 -1.79
C MET A 134 -16.89 -1.50 -0.65
N ASP A 135 -18.01 -2.04 -0.18
CA ASP A 135 -18.66 -1.55 1.02
C ASP A 135 -17.77 -1.80 2.25
N MET A 136 -17.78 -0.86 3.17
CA MET A 136 -17.02 -0.99 4.41
C MET A 136 -17.60 -2.15 5.25
N PRO A 137 -16.80 -3.15 5.63
CA PRO A 137 -17.28 -4.20 6.52
C PRO A 137 -17.64 -3.66 7.90
N GLU A 138 -18.62 -4.23 8.55
CA GLU A 138 -18.96 -3.92 9.93
C GLU A 138 -17.98 -4.59 10.88
N SER A 139 -17.17 -3.80 11.59
CA SER A 139 -16.20 -4.29 12.57
C SER A 139 -15.78 -3.17 13.53
N ASP A 140 -15.60 -3.52 14.81
CA ASP A 140 -15.02 -2.68 15.84
C ASP A 140 -13.49 -2.49 15.71
N ARG A 141 -12.87 -3.24 14.76
CA ARG A 141 -11.44 -3.16 14.44
C ARG A 141 -11.14 -2.15 13.33
N ILE A 142 -12.14 -1.40 12.88
CA ILE A 142 -11.98 -0.38 11.84
C ILE A 142 -12.09 1.00 12.47
N ILE A 143 -11.08 1.80 12.24
CA ILE A 143 -11.04 3.22 12.60
C ILE A 143 -11.06 4.02 11.30
N ILE A 144 -11.87 5.05 11.23
CA ILE A 144 -11.94 5.95 10.07
C ILE A 144 -11.43 7.33 10.49
N VAL A 145 -10.44 7.83 9.74
CA VAL A 145 -9.85 9.16 9.96
C VAL A 145 -9.99 10.01 8.72
N GLN A 146 -9.96 11.33 8.87
CA GLN A 146 -10.09 12.25 7.74
C GLN A 146 -8.76 12.54 7.05
N ASN A 147 -7.66 12.41 7.78
CA ASN A 147 -6.31 12.62 7.26
C ASN A 147 -5.29 11.78 8.04
N ILE A 148 -4.10 11.66 7.47
CA ILE A 148 -3.05 10.80 8.00
C ILE A 148 -2.54 11.20 9.40
N ARG A 149 -2.65 12.48 9.79
CA ARG A 149 -2.21 12.94 11.12
C ARG A 149 -3.07 12.40 12.24
N GLU A 150 -4.38 12.23 11.99
CA GLU A 150 -5.33 11.69 12.98
C GLU A 150 -5.03 10.24 13.37
N VAL A 151 -4.21 9.54 12.59
CA VAL A 151 -3.70 8.21 12.95
C VAL A 151 -2.97 8.23 14.30
N LEU A 152 -2.28 9.33 14.62
CA LEU A 152 -1.55 9.49 15.89
C LEU A 152 -2.47 9.52 17.10
N ASP A 153 -3.70 10.02 16.97
CA ASP A 153 -4.67 10.10 18.07
C ASP A 153 -5.11 8.71 18.58
N TYR A 154 -4.87 7.68 17.76
CA TYR A 154 -5.22 6.29 18.06
C TYR A 154 -4.00 5.43 18.39
N LEU A 155 -2.79 5.86 18.00
CA LEU A 155 -1.59 5.04 18.09
C LEU A 155 -0.58 5.54 19.14
N LEU A 156 -0.71 6.76 19.60
CA LEU A 156 0.16 7.38 20.63
C LEU A 156 -0.67 7.98 21.78
#